data_ab718278e5698a036411c25052ac5d31
#
_entry.id   ab718278e5698a036411c25052ac5d31
#
_cell.length_a   1.000
_cell.length_b   1.000
_cell.length_c   1.000
_cell.angle_alpha   90.00
_cell.angle_beta   90.00
_cell.angle_gamma   90.00
#
_symmetry.space_group_name_H-M   'P 1'
#
loop_
_entity.id
_entity.type
_entity.pdbx_description
1 polymer ?
#
loop_
_entity_poly.entity_id
_entity_poly.type
_entity_poly.pdbx_seq_one_letter_code
_entity_poly.pdbx_strand_id
1 'polypeptide(L)'
;VAVPLIAVTALDASAGQVAWLTALAWAPNLLGMLLGAWVDGRAGKRRLIIGCDVFRAAVLLTLPAAYLWGTLTTAHLFAVVLLCGVASVLAGCAFTPLFTWLLPRSSYVDANSKFSAARSASFIAGPALGGGLVQALTAPVAVVVDAVSFLGSALLLRRVRVEEPVPERRNRRGVWHGAREGLVFVLRHPVLRASLGCTTTINFFTFLTGSGLVVLFADRELRLPPGVIGLTLGIGASGSLVGALLAPWVSRRIGIGRAVAVGAVLFPAPFALAVVADGPMWARAGVLGGAQFLIGLGVMLFDVNLNSLMAAAIPGEMRSRVTGAYSTVNYGVRPLGAVVGGALATGVGLRTTFVVAAVGGMLSVLWLLPSPIPGIRGLDSMERYETVDA
;
A
#
# COMPACT_ATOMS: atom_id res chain seq x y z
N VAL A 1 2.66 9.57 7.58
CA VAL A 1 2.65 9.83 9.03
C VAL A 1 2.31 11.29 9.33
N ALA A 2 2.98 12.29 8.70
CA ALA A 2 2.78 13.70 9.00
C ALA A 2 1.32 14.18 8.79
N VAL A 3 0.68 13.85 7.66
CA VAL A 3 -0.69 14.32 7.35
C VAL A 3 -1.75 13.79 8.35
N PRO A 4 -1.81 12.48 8.67
CA PRO A 4 -2.68 12.01 9.75
C PRO A 4 -2.38 12.66 11.10
N LEU A 5 -1.11 12.91 11.43
CA LEU A 5 -0.75 13.62 12.66
C LEU A 5 -1.23 15.08 12.66
N ILE A 6 -1.11 15.81 11.54
CA ILE A 6 -1.69 17.16 11.41
C ILE A 6 -3.20 17.11 11.65
N ALA A 7 -3.90 16.15 11.04
CA ALA A 7 -5.35 16.01 11.23
C ALA A 7 -5.73 15.82 12.71
N VAL A 8 -4.97 14.97 13.41
CA VAL A 8 -5.25 14.61 14.81
C VAL A 8 -4.80 15.72 15.77
N THR A 9 -3.57 16.25 15.61
CA THR A 9 -2.97 17.17 16.59
C THR A 9 -3.30 18.64 16.34
N ALA A 10 -3.47 19.06 15.07
CA ALA A 10 -3.74 20.47 14.75
C ALA A 10 -5.22 20.77 14.48
N LEU A 11 -6.01 19.81 14.03
CA LEU A 11 -7.43 20.00 13.69
C LEU A 11 -8.38 19.20 14.58
N ASP A 12 -7.87 18.44 15.54
CA ASP A 12 -8.65 17.53 16.41
C ASP A 12 -9.66 16.66 15.63
N ALA A 13 -9.20 16.14 14.48
CA ALA A 13 -10.05 15.44 13.53
C ALA A 13 -10.70 14.20 14.14
N SER A 14 -11.99 14.00 13.83
CA SER A 14 -12.73 12.82 14.25
C SER A 14 -12.21 11.55 13.52
N ALA A 15 -12.55 10.37 14.08
CA ALA A 15 -12.21 9.09 13.43
C ALA A 15 -12.74 9.00 12.00
N GLY A 16 -13.96 9.50 11.74
CA GLY A 16 -14.52 9.57 10.40
C GLY A 16 -13.70 10.44 9.44
N GLN A 17 -13.23 11.61 9.90
CA GLN A 17 -12.40 12.50 9.08
C GLN A 17 -11.03 11.86 8.77
N VAL A 18 -10.41 11.22 9.74
CA VAL A 18 -9.14 10.50 9.55
C VAL A 18 -9.31 9.31 8.58
N ALA A 19 -10.44 8.61 8.67
CA ALA A 19 -10.79 7.53 7.74
C ALA A 19 -10.99 8.05 6.31
N TRP A 20 -11.65 9.19 6.13
CA TRP A 20 -11.78 9.86 4.82
C TRP A 20 -10.43 10.28 4.25
N LEU A 21 -9.48 10.76 5.05
CA LEU A 21 -8.11 11.01 4.59
C LEU A 21 -7.47 9.75 4.00
N THR A 22 -7.62 8.61 4.70
CA THR A 22 -7.09 7.33 4.20
C THR A 22 -7.80 6.89 2.92
N ALA A 23 -9.13 7.02 2.86
CA ALA A 23 -9.91 6.68 1.68
C ALA A 23 -9.51 7.52 0.46
N LEU A 24 -9.38 8.84 0.63
CA LEU A 24 -8.98 9.77 -0.43
C LEU A 24 -7.54 9.55 -0.90
N ALA A 25 -6.63 9.12 -0.02
CA ALA A 25 -5.26 8.76 -0.40
C ALA A 25 -5.22 7.55 -1.36
N TRP A 26 -6.14 6.60 -1.22
CA TRP A 26 -6.20 5.39 -2.04
C TRP A 26 -7.19 5.46 -3.19
N ALA A 27 -8.19 6.35 -3.14
CA ALA A 27 -9.23 6.51 -4.17
C ALA A 27 -8.65 6.71 -5.59
N PRO A 28 -7.56 7.47 -5.82
CA PRO A 28 -6.99 7.61 -7.15
C PRO A 28 -6.53 6.30 -7.80
N ASN A 29 -6.22 5.26 -7.00
CA ASN A 29 -5.85 3.96 -7.54
C ASN A 29 -7.00 3.26 -8.28
N LEU A 30 -8.26 3.59 -7.97
CA LEU A 30 -9.43 3.13 -8.74
C LEU A 30 -9.37 3.59 -10.20
N LEU A 31 -8.79 4.76 -10.43
CA LEU A 31 -8.60 5.33 -11.75
C LEU A 31 -7.26 4.91 -12.39
N GLY A 32 -6.48 4.08 -11.72
CA GLY A 32 -5.12 3.72 -12.13
C GLY A 32 -5.05 3.17 -13.55
N MET A 33 -6.02 2.35 -13.96
CA MET A 33 -6.09 1.80 -15.32
C MET A 33 -6.39 2.90 -16.36
N LEU A 34 -7.29 3.83 -16.06
CA LEU A 34 -7.61 4.95 -16.95
C LEU A 34 -6.44 5.95 -17.04
N LEU A 35 -5.85 6.27 -15.90
CA LEU A 35 -4.68 7.14 -15.82
C LEU A 35 -3.47 6.51 -16.50
N GLY A 36 -3.27 5.19 -16.35
CA GLY A 36 -2.23 4.45 -17.05
C GLY A 36 -2.39 4.49 -18.56
N ALA A 37 -3.60 4.23 -19.08
CA ALA A 37 -3.91 4.31 -20.50
C ALA A 37 -3.69 5.73 -21.07
N TRP A 38 -4.03 6.76 -20.27
CA TRP A 38 -3.78 8.16 -20.63
C TRP A 38 -2.27 8.48 -20.67
N VAL A 39 -1.50 7.98 -19.69
CA VAL A 39 -0.05 8.13 -19.65
C VAL A 39 0.63 7.40 -20.82
N ASP A 40 0.18 6.18 -21.16
CA ASP A 40 0.74 5.39 -22.26
C ASP A 40 0.64 6.10 -23.60
N GLY A 41 -0.45 6.83 -23.84
CA GLY A 41 -0.67 7.62 -25.04
C GLY A 41 0.13 8.93 -25.15
N ARG A 42 0.96 9.26 -24.15
CA ARG A 42 1.72 10.52 -24.10
C ARG A 42 3.20 10.30 -24.26
N ALA A 43 3.85 11.19 -25.03
CA ALA A 43 5.30 11.38 -24.99
C ALA A 43 5.68 12.21 -23.75
N GLY A 44 6.96 12.19 -23.35
CA GLY A 44 7.45 13.04 -22.27
C GLY A 44 7.14 12.52 -20.87
N LYS A 45 7.24 11.20 -20.64
CA LYS A 45 6.98 10.56 -19.34
C LYS A 45 7.89 11.11 -18.23
N ARG A 46 9.15 11.42 -18.55
CA ARG A 46 10.06 12.10 -17.62
C ARG A 46 9.51 13.48 -17.21
N ARG A 47 9.05 14.28 -18.18
CA ARG A 47 8.45 15.60 -17.88
C ARG A 47 7.19 15.46 -17.05
N LEU A 48 6.40 14.42 -17.29
CA LEU A 48 5.20 14.14 -16.51
C LEU A 48 5.54 13.85 -15.03
N ILE A 49 6.56 12.99 -14.76
CA ILE A 49 6.98 12.68 -13.39
C ILE A 49 7.51 13.95 -12.70
N ILE A 50 8.35 14.73 -13.38
CA ILE A 50 8.85 16.02 -12.84
C ILE A 50 7.68 16.96 -12.51
N GLY A 51 6.71 17.07 -13.42
CA GLY A 51 5.51 17.88 -13.20
C GLY A 51 4.69 17.40 -11.99
N CYS A 52 4.53 16.09 -11.82
CA CYS A 52 3.86 15.50 -10.66
C CYS A 52 4.61 15.78 -9.36
N ASP A 53 5.95 15.72 -9.36
CA ASP A 53 6.75 15.99 -8.16
C ASP A 53 6.69 17.47 -7.77
N VAL A 54 6.83 18.39 -8.73
CA VAL A 54 6.68 19.84 -8.49
C VAL A 54 5.26 20.18 -8.03
N PHE A 55 4.24 19.57 -8.65
CA PHE A 55 2.85 19.75 -8.25
C PHE A 55 2.60 19.27 -6.81
N ARG A 56 3.10 18.07 -6.45
CA ARG A 56 2.99 17.56 -5.07
C ARG A 56 3.69 18.48 -4.07
N ALA A 57 4.88 18.95 -4.39
CA ALA A 57 5.59 19.90 -3.54
C ALA A 57 4.78 21.18 -3.34
N ALA A 58 4.26 21.78 -4.41
CA ALA A 58 3.46 23.00 -4.35
C ALA A 58 2.19 22.79 -3.50
N VAL A 59 1.46 21.68 -3.74
CA VAL A 59 0.23 21.35 -3.01
C VAL A 59 0.54 21.09 -1.52
N LEU A 60 1.60 20.35 -1.19
CA LEU A 60 2.00 20.11 0.20
C LEU A 60 2.39 21.40 0.92
N LEU A 61 3.09 22.33 0.28
CA LEU A 61 3.49 23.62 0.86
C LEU A 61 2.29 24.52 1.22
N THR A 62 1.12 24.28 0.65
CA THR A 62 -0.09 25.00 1.04
C THR A 62 -0.53 24.67 2.48
N LEU A 63 -0.18 23.48 3.02
CA LEU A 63 -0.54 23.10 4.38
C LEU A 63 0.17 23.93 5.46
N PRO A 64 1.54 24.04 5.46
CA PRO A 64 2.22 24.90 6.42
C PRO A 64 1.87 26.38 6.22
N ALA A 65 1.64 26.84 4.99
CA ALA A 65 1.17 28.20 4.73
C ALA A 65 -0.20 28.45 5.38
N ALA A 66 -1.19 27.58 5.13
CA ALA A 66 -2.51 27.70 5.75
C ALA A 66 -2.47 27.58 7.27
N TYR A 67 -1.57 26.77 7.82
CA TYR A 67 -1.35 26.66 9.26
C TYR A 67 -0.85 27.98 9.85
N LEU A 68 0.12 28.63 9.22
CA LEU A 68 0.67 29.92 9.67
C LEU A 68 -0.38 31.05 9.64
N TRP A 69 -1.28 31.03 8.66
CA TRP A 69 -2.37 32.01 8.55
C TRP A 69 -3.63 31.65 9.35
N GLY A 70 -3.64 30.52 10.06
CA GLY A 70 -4.79 30.07 10.83
C GLY A 70 -6.00 29.66 9.99
N THR A 71 -5.81 29.38 8.68
CA THR A 71 -6.86 29.02 7.71
C THR A 71 -6.89 27.53 7.38
N LEU A 72 -6.12 26.71 8.11
CA LEU A 72 -6.07 25.27 7.89
C LEU A 72 -7.42 24.62 8.24
N THR A 73 -8.00 23.88 7.27
CA THR A 73 -9.26 23.17 7.43
C THR A 73 -9.14 21.70 7.07
N THR A 74 -10.04 20.86 7.56
CA THR A 74 -10.11 19.44 7.18
C THR A 74 -10.37 19.26 5.67
N ALA A 75 -11.20 20.13 5.07
CA ALA A 75 -11.45 20.11 3.63
C ALA A 75 -10.18 20.39 2.83
N HIS A 76 -9.32 21.30 3.30
CA HIS A 76 -8.02 21.56 2.68
C HIS A 76 -7.11 20.30 2.74
N LEU A 77 -7.06 19.60 3.90
CA LEU A 77 -6.32 18.34 3.99
C LEU A 77 -6.84 17.29 3.01
N PHE A 78 -8.16 17.15 2.87
CA PHE A 78 -8.78 16.22 1.93
C PHE A 78 -8.38 16.53 0.48
N ALA A 79 -8.43 17.80 0.09
CA ALA A 79 -8.02 18.23 -1.24
C ALA A 79 -6.54 17.92 -1.49
N VAL A 80 -5.66 18.25 -0.56
CA VAL A 80 -4.21 18.01 -0.66
C VAL A 80 -3.92 16.51 -0.81
N VAL A 81 -4.52 15.66 0.03
CA VAL A 81 -4.32 14.20 -0.01
C VAL A 81 -4.79 13.61 -1.33
N LEU A 82 -5.98 14.01 -1.81
CA LEU A 82 -6.52 13.55 -3.08
C LEU A 82 -5.64 13.95 -4.27
N LEU A 83 -5.24 15.23 -4.33
CA LEU A 83 -4.40 15.77 -5.40
C LEU A 83 -3.01 15.11 -5.42
N CYS A 84 -2.40 14.93 -4.24
CA CYS A 84 -1.13 14.21 -4.11
C CYS A 84 -1.28 12.74 -4.51
N GLY A 85 -2.41 12.10 -4.18
CA GLY A 85 -2.73 10.73 -4.56
C GLY A 85 -2.84 10.58 -6.09
N VAL A 86 -3.57 11.47 -6.77
CA VAL A 86 -3.68 11.49 -8.25
C VAL A 86 -2.29 11.64 -8.89
N ALA A 87 -1.50 12.63 -8.42
CA ALA A 87 -0.15 12.85 -8.93
C ALA A 87 0.76 11.63 -8.70
N SER A 88 0.59 10.92 -7.56
CA SER A 88 1.36 9.70 -7.26
C SER A 88 1.03 8.56 -8.22
N VAL A 89 -0.25 8.34 -8.53
CA VAL A 89 -0.68 7.32 -9.49
C VAL A 89 -0.15 7.64 -10.89
N LEU A 90 -0.25 8.90 -11.33
CA LEU A 90 0.27 9.34 -12.63
C LEU A 90 1.79 9.14 -12.73
N ALA A 91 2.54 9.55 -11.71
CA ALA A 91 3.99 9.36 -11.66
C ALA A 91 4.35 7.85 -11.66
N GLY A 92 3.61 7.02 -10.91
CA GLY A 92 3.79 5.57 -10.88
C GLY A 92 3.56 4.91 -12.24
N CYS A 93 2.50 5.30 -12.96
CA CYS A 93 2.24 4.81 -14.33
C CYS A 93 3.36 5.20 -15.32
N ALA A 94 3.95 6.39 -15.17
CA ALA A 94 5.01 6.88 -16.04
C ALA A 94 6.39 6.28 -15.70
N PHE A 95 6.61 5.84 -14.46
CA PHE A 95 7.90 5.38 -13.97
C PHE A 95 8.36 4.08 -14.67
N THR A 96 7.49 3.08 -14.79
CA THR A 96 7.85 1.77 -15.35
C THR A 96 8.36 1.86 -16.79
N PRO A 97 7.67 2.54 -17.73
CA PRO A 97 8.20 2.74 -19.08
C PRO A 97 9.51 3.53 -19.09
N LEU A 98 9.59 4.60 -18.29
CA LEU A 98 10.82 5.41 -18.21
C LEU A 98 12.01 4.56 -17.75
N PHE A 99 11.82 3.71 -16.76
CA PHE A 99 12.84 2.79 -16.26
C PHE A 99 13.35 1.84 -17.34
N THR A 100 12.45 1.28 -18.16
CA THR A 100 12.81 0.35 -19.23
C THR A 100 13.55 1.02 -20.40
N TRP A 101 13.37 2.33 -20.60
CA TRP A 101 14.10 3.09 -21.64
C TRP A 101 15.48 3.57 -21.17
N LEU A 102 15.64 3.76 -19.86
CA LEU A 102 16.88 4.25 -19.27
C LEU A 102 17.98 3.19 -19.21
N LEU A 103 17.62 1.91 -19.15
CA LEU A 103 18.55 0.85 -18.81
C LEU A 103 18.60 -0.23 -19.90
N PRO A 104 19.79 -0.76 -20.22
CA PRO A 104 19.90 -1.97 -21.04
C PRO A 104 19.33 -3.16 -20.27
N ARG A 105 18.76 -4.13 -21.00
CA ARG A 105 18.11 -5.32 -20.41
C ARG A 105 19.02 -6.09 -19.44
N SER A 106 20.33 -6.12 -19.71
CA SER A 106 21.33 -6.75 -18.82
C SER A 106 21.41 -6.13 -17.42
N SER A 107 21.05 -4.87 -17.28
CA SER A 107 21.11 -4.12 -16.00
C SER A 107 19.78 -4.09 -15.23
N TYR A 108 18.70 -4.67 -15.78
CA TYR A 108 17.39 -4.61 -15.14
C TYR A 108 17.36 -5.25 -13.75
N VAL A 109 18.04 -6.40 -13.58
CA VAL A 109 18.08 -7.13 -12.30
C VAL A 109 18.80 -6.31 -11.23
N ASP A 110 19.97 -5.77 -11.56
CA ASP A 110 20.77 -4.95 -10.65
C ASP A 110 20.04 -3.66 -10.26
N ALA A 111 19.49 -2.94 -11.23
CA ALA A 111 18.74 -1.72 -10.98
C ALA A 111 17.47 -1.98 -10.16
N ASN A 112 16.70 -3.02 -10.47
CA ASN A 112 15.50 -3.38 -9.71
C ASN A 112 15.84 -3.80 -8.28
N SER A 113 16.97 -4.49 -8.08
CA SER A 113 17.49 -4.81 -6.74
C SER A 113 17.79 -3.54 -5.94
N LYS A 114 18.49 -2.56 -6.53
CA LYS A 114 18.79 -1.27 -5.89
C LYS A 114 17.52 -0.47 -5.55
N PHE A 115 16.55 -0.44 -6.48
CA PHE A 115 15.25 0.20 -6.20
C PHE A 115 14.49 -0.50 -5.08
N SER A 116 14.48 -1.82 -5.08
CA SER A 116 13.83 -2.59 -4.00
C SER A 116 14.49 -2.36 -2.66
N ALA A 117 15.83 -2.31 -2.61
CA ALA A 117 16.59 -2.00 -1.40
C ALA A 117 16.28 -0.57 -0.89
N ALA A 118 16.30 0.43 -1.79
CA ALA A 118 15.98 1.82 -1.45
C ALA A 118 14.53 1.95 -0.95
N ARG A 119 13.58 1.27 -1.62
CA ARG A 119 12.17 1.24 -1.22
C ARG A 119 11.99 0.59 0.16
N SER A 120 12.67 -0.52 0.42
CA SER A 120 12.63 -1.19 1.73
C SER A 120 13.23 -0.32 2.82
N ALA A 121 14.37 0.31 2.57
CA ALA A 121 14.98 1.25 3.50
C ALA A 121 14.05 2.43 3.82
N SER A 122 13.41 3.02 2.80
CA SER A 122 12.44 4.11 2.97
C SER A 122 11.20 3.65 3.73
N PHE A 123 10.74 2.43 3.51
CA PHE A 123 9.58 1.88 4.20
C PHE A 123 9.85 1.63 5.68
N ILE A 124 11.08 1.21 6.03
CA ILE A 124 11.52 0.99 7.42
C ILE A 124 11.79 2.33 8.12
N ALA A 125 12.61 3.18 7.52
CA ALA A 125 13.05 4.42 8.15
C ALA A 125 11.99 5.54 8.09
N GLY A 126 11.14 5.56 7.05
CA GLY A 126 10.19 6.64 6.79
C GLY A 126 9.26 6.96 7.97
N PRO A 127 8.53 5.98 8.54
CA PRO A 127 7.64 6.24 9.66
C PRO A 127 8.36 6.77 10.90
N ALA A 128 9.53 6.21 11.23
CA ALA A 128 10.32 6.64 12.39
C ALA A 128 10.89 8.06 12.18
N LEU A 129 11.46 8.33 11.00
CA LEU A 129 11.94 9.67 10.64
C LEU A 129 10.79 10.68 10.58
N GLY A 130 9.65 10.31 9.99
CA GLY A 130 8.48 11.17 9.93
C GLY A 130 7.92 11.52 11.31
N GLY A 131 7.79 10.52 12.20
CA GLY A 131 7.35 10.73 13.58
C GLY A 131 8.36 11.57 14.38
N GLY A 132 9.66 11.28 14.22
CA GLY A 132 10.74 12.06 14.85
C GLY A 132 10.79 13.52 14.39
N LEU A 133 10.62 13.78 13.08
CA LEU A 133 10.53 15.13 12.53
C LEU A 133 9.32 15.89 13.09
N VAL A 134 8.16 15.23 13.18
CA VAL A 134 6.97 15.86 13.78
C VAL A 134 7.17 16.17 15.25
N GLN A 135 7.83 15.29 15.99
CA GLN A 135 8.13 15.52 17.40
C GLN A 135 9.15 16.64 17.62
N ALA A 136 10.18 16.73 16.80
CA ALA A 136 11.26 17.71 16.93
C ALA A 136 10.89 19.09 16.38
N LEU A 137 10.13 19.15 15.27
CA LEU A 137 9.94 20.36 14.46
C LEU A 137 8.48 20.77 14.28
N THR A 138 7.54 20.01 14.76
CA THR A 138 6.08 20.08 14.49
C THR A 138 5.63 19.45 13.17
N ALA A 139 4.36 19.11 13.08
CA ALA A 139 3.82 18.42 11.90
C ALA A 139 3.83 19.28 10.61
N PRO A 140 3.51 20.59 10.63
CA PRO A 140 3.65 21.46 9.44
C PRO A 140 5.06 21.54 8.88
N VAL A 141 6.08 21.61 9.74
CA VAL A 141 7.49 21.67 9.29
C VAL A 141 7.92 20.33 8.70
N ALA A 142 7.46 19.20 9.23
CA ALA A 142 7.72 17.89 8.64
C ALA A 142 7.16 17.78 7.20
N VAL A 143 6.03 18.43 6.91
CA VAL A 143 5.48 18.50 5.53
C VAL A 143 6.36 19.35 4.62
N VAL A 144 7.00 20.44 5.12
CA VAL A 144 7.98 21.19 4.31
C VAL A 144 9.15 20.30 3.90
N VAL A 145 9.68 19.49 4.82
CA VAL A 145 10.77 18.55 4.51
C VAL A 145 10.34 17.55 3.42
N ASP A 146 9.11 17.04 3.49
CA ASP A 146 8.56 16.16 2.46
C ASP A 146 8.44 16.87 1.10
N ALA A 147 7.92 18.10 1.08
CA ALA A 147 7.83 18.92 -0.13
C ALA A 147 9.21 19.19 -0.76
N VAL A 148 10.22 19.50 0.05
CA VAL A 148 11.60 19.68 -0.41
C VAL A 148 12.15 18.40 -1.01
N SER A 149 11.81 17.22 -0.46
CA SER A 149 12.23 15.94 -1.03
C SER A 149 11.68 15.72 -2.45
N PHE A 150 10.42 16.11 -2.72
CA PHE A 150 9.85 16.07 -4.07
C PHE A 150 10.55 17.04 -5.03
N LEU A 151 10.89 18.24 -4.58
CA LEU A 151 11.67 19.19 -5.40
C LEU A 151 13.07 18.62 -5.70
N GLY A 152 13.72 17.99 -4.72
CA GLY A 152 14.98 17.27 -4.90
C GLY A 152 14.87 16.16 -5.95
N SER A 153 13.80 15.34 -5.88
CA SER A 153 13.49 14.33 -6.88
C SER A 153 13.33 14.93 -8.29
N ALA A 154 12.54 16.00 -8.41
CA ALA A 154 12.33 16.69 -9.68
C ALA A 154 13.64 17.25 -10.26
N LEU A 155 14.50 17.84 -9.44
CA LEU A 155 15.81 18.37 -9.85
C LEU A 155 16.76 17.27 -10.31
N LEU A 156 16.83 16.16 -9.58
CA LEU A 156 17.65 15.00 -9.96
C LEU A 156 17.16 14.40 -11.29
N LEU A 157 15.84 14.24 -11.43
CA LEU A 157 15.25 13.68 -12.64
C LEU A 157 15.46 14.60 -13.87
N ARG A 158 15.56 15.92 -13.67
CA ARG A 158 15.91 16.87 -14.76
C ARG A 158 17.32 16.66 -15.30
N ARG A 159 18.24 16.08 -14.53
CA ARG A 159 19.61 15.77 -14.98
C ARG A 159 19.69 14.48 -15.78
N VAL A 160 18.69 13.60 -15.66
CA VAL A 160 18.64 12.33 -16.40
C VAL A 160 18.32 12.61 -17.86
N ARG A 161 19.17 12.21 -18.77
CA ARG A 161 18.93 12.28 -20.22
C ARG A 161 18.35 10.95 -20.67
N VAL A 162 17.21 10.97 -21.37
CA VAL A 162 16.56 9.80 -21.94
C VAL A 162 15.94 10.17 -23.26
N GLU A 163 16.16 9.33 -24.25
CA GLU A 163 15.44 9.38 -25.52
C GLU A 163 14.14 8.59 -25.39
N GLU A 164 13.04 9.32 -25.30
CA GLU A 164 11.72 8.71 -25.15
C GLU A 164 11.18 8.35 -26.53
N PRO A 165 10.85 7.06 -26.81
CA PRO A 165 10.25 6.69 -28.08
C PRO A 165 8.88 7.37 -28.24
N VAL A 166 8.58 7.77 -29.49
CA VAL A 166 7.28 8.33 -29.82
C VAL A 166 6.22 7.24 -29.61
N PRO A 167 5.16 7.51 -28.84
CA PRO A 167 4.13 6.49 -28.59
C PRO A 167 3.45 6.11 -29.91
N GLU A 168 3.45 4.83 -30.24
CA GLU A 168 2.58 4.30 -31.29
C GLU A 168 1.11 4.53 -30.89
N ARG A 169 0.28 4.96 -31.86
CA ARG A 169 -1.18 5.13 -31.66
C ARG A 169 -1.82 3.77 -31.38
N ARG A 170 -1.76 3.32 -30.14
CA ARG A 170 -2.41 2.08 -29.69
C ARG A 170 -3.94 2.29 -29.74
N ASN A 171 -4.62 1.43 -30.46
CA ASN A 171 -6.06 1.45 -30.69
C ASN A 171 -6.82 1.43 -29.35
N ARG A 172 -7.56 2.50 -29.01
CA ARG A 172 -8.29 2.68 -27.75
C ARG A 172 -9.34 1.59 -27.44
N ARG A 173 -9.70 0.78 -28.45
CA ARG A 173 -10.70 -0.30 -28.28
C ARG A 173 -10.24 -1.45 -27.39
N GLY A 174 -8.94 -1.55 -27.06
CA GLY A 174 -8.37 -2.68 -26.33
C GLY A 174 -8.38 -2.64 -24.81
N VAL A 175 -8.46 -1.45 -24.15
CA VAL A 175 -8.24 -1.35 -22.69
C VAL A 175 -9.37 -2.01 -21.90
N TRP A 176 -10.62 -1.69 -22.20
CA TRP A 176 -11.79 -2.28 -21.54
C TRP A 176 -11.96 -3.78 -21.87
N HIS A 177 -11.69 -4.15 -23.12
CA HIS A 177 -11.73 -5.56 -23.54
C HIS A 177 -10.67 -6.37 -22.81
N GLY A 178 -9.43 -5.88 -22.79
CA GLY A 178 -8.33 -6.52 -22.06
C GLY A 178 -8.56 -6.61 -20.55
N ALA A 179 -9.16 -5.58 -19.94
CA ALA A 179 -9.51 -5.60 -18.52
C ALA A 179 -10.58 -6.66 -18.21
N ARG A 180 -11.63 -6.74 -19.04
CA ARG A 180 -12.68 -7.75 -18.91
C ARG A 180 -12.13 -9.17 -19.11
N GLU A 181 -11.28 -9.35 -20.11
CA GLU A 181 -10.64 -10.64 -20.41
C GLU A 181 -9.74 -11.08 -19.24
N GLY A 182 -8.92 -10.16 -18.70
CA GLY A 182 -8.11 -10.43 -17.51
C GLY A 182 -8.95 -10.79 -16.29
N LEU A 183 -10.06 -10.07 -16.04
CA LEU A 183 -10.96 -10.36 -14.94
C LEU A 183 -11.67 -11.72 -15.09
N VAL A 184 -12.16 -12.02 -16.29
CA VAL A 184 -12.78 -13.33 -16.58
C VAL A 184 -11.79 -14.46 -16.35
N PHE A 185 -10.53 -14.30 -16.79
CA PHE A 185 -9.47 -15.28 -16.53
C PHE A 185 -9.25 -15.48 -15.03
N VAL A 186 -9.14 -14.39 -14.25
CA VAL A 186 -8.97 -14.49 -12.78
C VAL A 186 -10.12 -15.25 -12.12
N LEU A 187 -11.36 -14.95 -12.52
CA LEU A 187 -12.54 -15.55 -11.92
C LEU A 187 -12.74 -17.02 -12.30
N ARG A 188 -12.26 -17.44 -13.47
CA ARG A 188 -12.32 -18.84 -13.93
C ARG A 188 -11.20 -19.69 -13.33
N HIS A 189 -10.01 -19.12 -13.14
CA HIS A 189 -8.87 -19.87 -12.64
C HIS A 189 -8.98 -20.12 -11.11
N PRO A 190 -9.00 -21.37 -10.63
CA PRO A 190 -9.31 -21.70 -9.23
C PRO A 190 -8.33 -21.09 -8.22
N VAL A 191 -7.03 -21.05 -8.56
CA VAL A 191 -6.00 -20.43 -7.70
C VAL A 191 -6.15 -18.90 -7.67
N LEU A 192 -6.35 -18.27 -8.82
CA LEU A 192 -6.44 -16.80 -8.90
C LEU A 192 -7.74 -16.28 -8.28
N ARG A 193 -8.85 -16.98 -8.45
CA ARG A 193 -10.13 -16.62 -7.82
C ARG A 193 -10.04 -16.67 -6.30
N ALA A 194 -9.48 -17.75 -5.75
CA ALA A 194 -9.33 -17.90 -4.31
C ALA A 194 -8.34 -16.84 -3.75
N SER A 195 -7.23 -16.60 -4.44
CA SER A 195 -6.28 -15.57 -4.03
C SER A 195 -6.88 -14.17 -4.09
N LEU A 196 -7.68 -13.83 -5.13
CA LEU A 196 -8.37 -12.54 -5.22
C LEU A 196 -9.39 -12.37 -4.09
N GLY A 197 -10.22 -13.38 -3.79
CA GLY A 197 -11.15 -13.34 -2.68
C GLY A 197 -10.44 -13.13 -1.34
N CYS A 198 -9.37 -13.88 -1.09
CA CYS A 198 -8.56 -13.76 0.11
C CYS A 198 -7.95 -12.37 0.25
N THR A 199 -7.21 -11.88 -0.77
CA THR A 199 -6.56 -10.57 -0.72
C THR A 199 -7.54 -9.42 -0.61
N THR A 200 -8.66 -9.48 -1.32
CA THR A 200 -9.71 -8.46 -1.27
C THR A 200 -10.33 -8.38 0.12
N THR A 201 -10.63 -9.53 0.73
CA THR A 201 -11.16 -9.61 2.10
C THR A 201 -10.13 -9.07 3.12
N ILE A 202 -8.87 -9.50 3.05
CA ILE A 202 -7.80 -8.97 3.92
C ILE A 202 -7.69 -7.45 3.76
N ASN A 203 -7.60 -6.94 2.52
CA ASN A 203 -7.46 -5.52 2.29
C ASN A 203 -8.67 -4.73 2.79
N PHE A 204 -9.89 -5.21 2.59
CA PHE A 204 -11.07 -4.55 3.13
C PHE A 204 -11.01 -4.42 4.65
N PHE A 205 -10.79 -5.52 5.36
CA PHE A 205 -10.81 -5.54 6.81
C PHE A 205 -9.59 -4.85 7.45
N THR A 206 -8.40 -4.99 6.91
CA THR A 206 -7.22 -4.29 7.43
C THR A 206 -7.27 -2.79 7.17
N PHE A 207 -7.94 -2.36 6.08
CA PHE A 207 -8.19 -0.94 5.82
C PHE A 207 -9.35 -0.34 6.63
N LEU A 208 -10.11 -1.15 7.38
CA LEU A 208 -10.99 -0.62 8.44
C LEU A 208 -10.19 0.18 9.47
N THR A 209 -8.99 -0.28 9.80
CA THR A 209 -8.10 0.45 10.70
C THR A 209 -7.25 1.48 9.94
N GLY A 210 -6.79 1.17 8.75
CA GLY A 210 -5.96 2.04 7.93
C GLY A 210 -4.79 2.69 8.68
N SER A 211 -3.85 3.32 7.99
CA SER A 211 -2.75 4.00 8.68
C SER A 211 -3.21 5.20 9.53
N GLY A 212 -4.29 5.85 9.11
CA GLY A 212 -4.84 7.00 9.81
C GLY A 212 -5.45 6.64 11.16
N LEU A 213 -6.30 5.60 11.21
CA LEU A 213 -6.94 5.18 12.47
C LEU A 213 -5.95 4.50 13.42
N VAL A 214 -4.87 3.87 12.92
CA VAL A 214 -3.76 3.39 13.77
C VAL A 214 -3.08 4.57 14.47
N VAL A 215 -2.80 5.65 13.76
CA VAL A 215 -2.23 6.88 14.34
C VAL A 215 -3.19 7.49 15.36
N LEU A 216 -4.47 7.61 15.01
CA LEU A 216 -5.50 8.14 15.91
C LEU A 216 -5.64 7.30 17.18
N PHE A 217 -5.63 5.97 17.06
CA PHE A 217 -5.67 5.05 18.19
C PHE A 217 -4.45 5.21 19.09
N ALA A 218 -3.25 5.29 18.49
CA ALA A 218 -2.01 5.46 19.23
C ALA A 218 -1.97 6.82 19.98
N ASP A 219 -2.51 7.88 19.39
CA ASP A 219 -2.56 9.21 19.98
C ASP A 219 -3.64 9.30 21.09
N ARG A 220 -4.90 8.97 20.79
CA ARG A 220 -6.04 9.19 21.68
C ARG A 220 -6.22 8.11 22.74
N GLU A 221 -6.14 6.84 22.33
CA GLU A 221 -6.36 5.71 23.25
C GLU A 221 -5.10 5.34 24.03
N LEU A 222 -3.95 5.27 23.33
CA LEU A 222 -2.69 4.92 23.95
C LEU A 222 -1.90 6.13 24.46
N ARG A 223 -2.29 7.35 24.08
CA ARG A 223 -1.65 8.62 24.49
C ARG A 223 -0.14 8.59 24.26
N LEU A 224 0.29 8.11 23.09
CA LEU A 224 1.70 8.03 22.71
C LEU A 224 2.14 9.32 22.03
N PRO A 225 3.34 9.85 22.33
CA PRO A 225 3.86 11.01 21.62
C PRO A 225 4.23 10.66 20.16
N PRO A 226 4.21 11.66 19.24
CA PRO A 226 4.38 11.44 17.80
C PRO A 226 5.64 10.65 17.42
N GLY A 227 6.77 10.87 18.08
CA GLY A 227 8.00 10.10 17.84
C GLY A 227 7.87 8.64 18.20
N VAL A 228 7.17 8.31 19.30
CA VAL A 228 6.90 6.90 19.69
C VAL A 228 5.94 6.25 18.71
N ILE A 229 4.91 6.98 18.23
CA ILE A 229 4.00 6.49 17.18
C ILE A 229 4.80 6.15 15.92
N GLY A 230 5.66 7.06 15.47
CA GLY A 230 6.53 6.82 14.31
C GLY A 230 7.46 5.61 14.50
N LEU A 231 8.03 5.46 15.70
CA LEU A 231 8.90 4.33 16.03
C LEU A 231 8.14 3.00 15.99
N THR A 232 6.93 2.93 16.58
CA THR A 232 6.11 1.70 16.54
C THR A 232 5.74 1.29 15.12
N LEU A 233 5.41 2.26 14.25
CA LEU A 233 5.17 2.01 12.82
C LEU A 233 6.46 1.57 12.09
N GLY A 234 7.62 2.14 12.46
CA GLY A 234 8.93 1.73 11.95
C GLY A 234 9.28 0.29 12.34
N ILE A 235 8.93 -0.15 13.55
CA ILE A 235 9.05 -1.55 13.99
C ILE A 235 8.23 -2.48 13.09
N GLY A 236 7.04 -2.06 12.65
CA GLY A 236 6.25 -2.79 11.67
C GLY A 236 6.98 -3.02 10.35
N ALA A 237 7.71 -2.01 9.87
CA ALA A 237 8.52 -2.14 8.67
C ALA A 237 9.69 -3.13 8.84
N SER A 238 10.33 -3.20 10.02
CA SER A 238 11.35 -4.21 10.32
C SER A 238 10.75 -5.63 10.33
N GLY A 239 9.52 -5.78 10.84
CA GLY A 239 8.76 -7.03 10.74
C GLY A 239 8.56 -7.47 9.28
N SER A 240 8.25 -6.53 8.39
CA SER A 240 8.14 -6.82 6.95
C SER A 240 9.45 -7.31 6.35
N LEU A 241 10.59 -6.71 6.73
CA LEU A 241 11.90 -7.18 6.28
C LEU A 241 12.17 -8.61 6.75
N VAL A 242 11.95 -8.88 8.03
CA VAL A 242 12.11 -10.23 8.61
C VAL A 242 11.19 -11.23 7.92
N GLY A 243 9.92 -10.87 7.69
CA GLY A 243 8.94 -11.67 6.98
C GLY A 243 9.38 -12.05 5.57
N ALA A 244 9.91 -11.07 4.82
CA ALA A 244 10.42 -11.30 3.46
C ALA A 244 11.62 -12.27 3.44
N LEU A 245 12.54 -12.13 4.41
CA LEU A 245 13.71 -13.02 4.54
C LEU A 245 13.32 -14.44 4.97
N LEU A 246 12.30 -14.55 5.83
CA LEU A 246 11.83 -15.85 6.32
C LEU A 246 10.88 -16.55 5.31
N ALA A 247 10.21 -15.84 4.42
CA ALA A 247 9.23 -16.41 3.51
C ALA A 247 9.75 -17.61 2.70
N PRO A 248 10.98 -17.60 2.09
CA PRO A 248 11.50 -18.76 1.37
C PRO A 248 11.81 -19.95 2.27
N TRP A 249 12.24 -19.71 3.50
CA TRP A 249 12.50 -20.77 4.46
C TRP A 249 11.21 -21.43 4.95
N VAL A 250 10.20 -20.63 5.30
CA VAL A 250 8.89 -21.11 5.71
C VAL A 250 8.23 -21.93 4.60
N SER A 251 8.21 -21.40 3.36
CA SER A 251 7.60 -22.09 2.23
C SER A 251 8.28 -23.42 1.88
N ARG A 252 9.60 -23.53 2.06
CA ARG A 252 10.31 -24.82 1.91
C ARG A 252 9.95 -25.82 2.99
N ARG A 253 9.62 -25.36 4.21
CA ARG A 253 9.29 -26.25 5.33
C ARG A 253 7.85 -26.76 5.29
N ILE A 254 6.89 -25.88 5.08
CA ILE A 254 5.46 -26.21 5.18
C ILE A 254 4.73 -26.24 3.83
N GLY A 255 5.39 -25.84 2.76
CA GLY A 255 4.80 -25.65 1.41
C GLY A 255 4.29 -24.22 1.17
N ILE A 256 4.32 -23.77 -0.09
CA ILE A 256 3.95 -22.40 -0.48
C ILE A 256 2.49 -22.10 -0.11
N GLY A 257 1.57 -23.00 -0.40
CA GLY A 257 0.14 -22.77 -0.15
C GLY A 257 -0.19 -22.65 1.33
N ARG A 258 0.44 -23.46 2.19
CA ARG A 258 0.28 -23.34 3.64
C ARG A 258 0.93 -22.08 4.19
N ALA A 259 2.06 -21.64 3.62
CA ALA A 259 2.70 -20.37 3.99
C ALA A 259 1.79 -19.18 3.66
N VAL A 260 1.07 -19.22 2.52
CA VAL A 260 0.04 -18.22 2.19
C VAL A 260 -1.09 -18.22 3.24
N ALA A 261 -1.60 -19.40 3.63
CA ALA A 261 -2.66 -19.50 4.64
C ALA A 261 -2.23 -18.99 6.01
N VAL A 262 -1.00 -19.33 6.45
CA VAL A 262 -0.43 -18.80 7.71
C VAL A 262 -0.28 -17.28 7.63
N GLY A 263 0.22 -16.75 6.52
CA GLY A 263 0.34 -15.31 6.30
C GLY A 263 -1.02 -14.61 6.29
N ALA A 264 -2.05 -15.22 5.69
CA ALA A 264 -3.41 -14.70 5.65
C ALA A 264 -4.04 -14.54 7.04
N VAL A 265 -3.65 -15.37 8.01
CA VAL A 265 -4.07 -15.24 9.41
C VAL A 265 -3.15 -14.30 10.18
N LEU A 266 -1.83 -14.46 10.03
CA LEU A 266 -0.85 -13.68 10.79
C LEU A 266 -0.85 -12.19 10.43
N PHE A 267 -1.26 -11.82 9.23
CA PHE A 267 -1.35 -10.42 8.83
C PHE A 267 -2.43 -9.66 9.62
N PRO A 268 -3.72 -10.08 9.65
CA PRO A 268 -4.77 -9.33 10.35
C PRO A 268 -4.85 -9.63 11.86
N ALA A 269 -4.47 -10.81 12.33
CA ALA A 269 -4.64 -11.22 13.72
C ALA A 269 -4.02 -10.25 14.75
N PRO A 270 -2.82 -9.68 14.55
CA PRO A 270 -2.21 -8.80 15.53
C PRO A 270 -2.92 -7.45 15.74
N PHE A 271 -3.88 -7.06 14.88
CA PHE A 271 -4.74 -5.91 15.19
C PHE A 271 -5.52 -6.13 16.50
N ALA A 272 -5.87 -7.36 16.84
CA ALA A 272 -6.49 -7.69 18.12
C ALA A 272 -5.55 -7.48 19.32
N LEU A 273 -4.23 -7.66 19.14
CA LEU A 273 -3.26 -7.41 20.20
C LEU A 273 -3.17 -5.93 20.58
N ALA A 274 -3.36 -5.03 19.61
CA ALA A 274 -3.34 -3.60 19.88
C ALA A 274 -4.45 -3.19 20.87
N VAL A 275 -5.57 -3.93 20.91
CA VAL A 275 -6.74 -3.65 21.75
C VAL A 275 -6.45 -3.86 23.25
N VAL A 276 -5.56 -4.81 23.58
CA VAL A 276 -5.17 -5.12 24.97
C VAL A 276 -3.97 -4.30 25.45
N ALA A 277 -3.54 -3.30 24.65
CA ALA A 277 -2.46 -2.41 25.04
C ALA A 277 -2.91 -1.50 26.19
N ASP A 278 -2.41 -1.77 27.38
CA ASP A 278 -2.70 -1.00 28.61
C ASP A 278 -1.44 -0.88 29.47
N GLY A 279 -1.54 -0.10 30.58
CA GLY A 279 -0.45 0.10 31.54
C GLY A 279 0.43 1.32 31.23
N PRO A 280 1.71 1.31 31.64
CA PRO A 280 2.62 2.43 31.43
C PRO A 280 2.95 2.63 29.94
N MET A 281 3.40 3.83 29.56
CA MET A 281 3.66 4.24 28.18
C MET A 281 4.54 3.21 27.42
N TRP A 282 5.60 2.71 28.04
CA TRP A 282 6.49 1.75 27.42
C TRP A 282 5.81 0.40 27.12
N ALA A 283 4.86 -0.04 27.96
CA ALA A 283 4.10 -1.28 27.75
C ALA A 283 3.14 -1.10 26.58
N ARG A 284 2.37 0.02 26.54
CA ARG A 284 1.45 0.36 25.45
C ARG A 284 2.21 0.47 24.11
N ALA A 285 3.34 1.16 24.11
CA ALA A 285 4.22 1.27 22.93
C ALA A 285 4.79 -0.08 22.52
N GLY A 286 5.20 -0.92 23.48
CA GLY A 286 5.74 -2.26 23.23
C GLY A 286 4.71 -3.20 22.60
N VAL A 287 3.47 -3.21 23.11
CA VAL A 287 2.37 -4.01 22.56
C VAL A 287 2.02 -3.54 21.15
N LEU A 288 1.88 -2.23 20.93
CA LEU A 288 1.60 -1.68 19.60
C LEU A 288 2.74 -1.98 18.62
N GLY A 289 4.00 -1.78 19.03
CA GLY A 289 5.17 -2.09 18.21
C GLY A 289 5.27 -3.57 17.87
N GLY A 290 5.03 -4.46 18.85
CA GLY A 290 4.97 -5.90 18.65
C GLY A 290 3.85 -6.32 17.70
N ALA A 291 2.66 -5.73 17.85
CA ALA A 291 1.55 -5.96 16.92
C ALA A 291 1.93 -5.53 15.50
N GLN A 292 2.52 -4.33 15.33
CA GLN A 292 2.96 -3.83 14.02
C GLN A 292 4.07 -4.70 13.40
N PHE A 293 5.00 -5.20 14.21
CA PHE A 293 6.02 -6.15 13.77
C PHE A 293 5.40 -7.43 13.20
N LEU A 294 4.46 -8.02 13.94
CA LEU A 294 3.78 -9.26 13.51
C LEU A 294 2.91 -9.02 12.27
N ILE A 295 2.24 -7.87 12.17
CA ILE A 295 1.51 -7.44 10.96
C ILE A 295 2.47 -7.42 9.77
N GLY A 296 3.61 -6.72 9.91
CA GLY A 296 4.60 -6.62 8.84
C GLY A 296 5.15 -7.98 8.41
N LEU A 297 5.47 -8.84 9.37
CA LEU A 297 5.92 -10.22 9.13
C LEU A 297 4.86 -11.01 8.36
N GLY A 298 3.59 -10.96 8.81
CA GLY A 298 2.48 -11.65 8.17
C GLY A 298 2.21 -11.16 6.75
N VAL A 299 2.24 -9.84 6.51
CA VAL A 299 2.11 -9.22 5.19
C VAL A 299 3.12 -9.81 4.20
N MET A 300 4.41 -9.81 4.57
CA MET A 300 5.45 -10.28 3.65
C MET A 300 5.43 -11.79 3.47
N LEU A 301 5.14 -12.55 4.52
CA LEU A 301 4.95 -13.99 4.40
C LEU A 301 3.81 -14.31 3.42
N PHE A 302 2.72 -13.56 3.49
CA PHE A 302 1.58 -13.68 2.57
C PHE A 302 1.95 -13.25 1.16
N ASP A 303 2.43 -12.01 0.98
CA ASP A 303 2.63 -11.39 -0.32
C ASP A 303 3.72 -12.08 -1.14
N VAL A 304 4.86 -12.45 -0.55
CA VAL A 304 5.96 -13.12 -1.26
C VAL A 304 5.51 -14.47 -1.83
N ASN A 305 4.83 -15.27 -1.01
CA ASN A 305 4.36 -16.58 -1.44
C ASN A 305 3.20 -16.50 -2.44
N LEU A 306 2.25 -15.58 -2.20
CA LEU A 306 1.11 -15.40 -3.11
C LEU A 306 1.56 -14.86 -4.48
N ASN A 307 2.46 -13.87 -4.51
CA ASN A 307 3.00 -13.34 -5.76
C ASN A 307 3.76 -14.41 -6.54
N SER A 308 4.45 -15.34 -5.87
CA SER A 308 5.10 -16.48 -6.52
C SER A 308 4.08 -17.43 -7.16
N LEU A 309 2.97 -17.74 -6.45
CA LEU A 309 1.87 -18.53 -7.00
C LEU A 309 1.20 -17.83 -8.19
N MET A 310 0.93 -16.53 -8.08
CA MET A 310 0.34 -15.75 -9.18
C MET A 310 1.26 -15.69 -10.40
N ALA A 311 2.56 -15.53 -10.19
CA ALA A 311 3.54 -15.51 -11.29
C ALA A 311 3.60 -16.83 -12.05
N ALA A 312 3.41 -17.96 -11.37
CA ALA A 312 3.34 -19.28 -11.97
C ALA A 312 1.98 -19.55 -12.66
N ALA A 313 0.87 -19.05 -12.08
CA ALA A 313 -0.49 -19.29 -12.58
C ALA A 313 -0.87 -18.42 -13.80
N ILE A 314 -0.16 -17.33 -14.07
CA ILE A 314 -0.54 -16.36 -15.11
C ILE A 314 0.33 -16.55 -16.36
N PRO A 315 -0.22 -16.94 -17.52
CA PRO A 315 0.50 -17.03 -18.79
C PRO A 315 1.15 -15.68 -19.16
N GLY A 316 2.35 -15.72 -19.74
CA GLY A 316 3.13 -14.53 -20.07
C GLY A 316 2.36 -13.51 -20.93
N GLU A 317 1.57 -13.97 -21.88
CA GLU A 317 0.77 -13.15 -22.80
C GLU A 317 -0.37 -12.39 -22.13
N MET A 318 -0.93 -12.91 -21.03
CA MET A 318 -2.04 -12.33 -20.29
C MET A 318 -1.61 -11.58 -19.04
N ARG A 319 -0.32 -11.64 -18.68
CA ARG A 319 0.19 -11.14 -17.38
C ARG A 319 -0.22 -9.70 -17.08
N SER A 320 -0.07 -8.78 -18.03
CA SER A 320 -0.43 -7.36 -17.81
C SER A 320 -1.94 -7.16 -17.60
N ARG A 321 -2.78 -7.87 -18.36
CA ARG A 321 -4.26 -7.78 -18.29
C ARG A 321 -4.77 -8.37 -16.97
N VAL A 322 -4.27 -9.54 -16.60
CA VAL A 322 -4.65 -10.24 -15.37
C VAL A 322 -4.17 -9.46 -14.14
N THR A 323 -2.90 -9.03 -14.12
CA THR A 323 -2.36 -8.24 -13.00
C THR A 323 -3.07 -6.89 -12.86
N GLY A 324 -3.39 -6.23 -13.98
CA GLY A 324 -4.15 -4.97 -13.97
C GLY A 324 -5.56 -5.15 -13.39
N ALA A 325 -6.30 -6.16 -13.86
CA ALA A 325 -7.64 -6.46 -13.36
C ALA A 325 -7.61 -6.84 -11.88
N TYR A 326 -6.69 -7.72 -11.49
CA TYR A 326 -6.49 -8.14 -10.10
C TYR A 326 -6.19 -6.95 -9.17
N SER A 327 -5.26 -6.08 -9.55
CA SER A 327 -4.86 -4.91 -8.77
C SER A 327 -6.02 -3.92 -8.62
N THR A 328 -6.83 -3.71 -9.67
CA THR A 328 -7.97 -2.80 -9.62
C THR A 328 -8.99 -3.26 -8.58
N VAL A 329 -9.34 -4.55 -8.56
CA VAL A 329 -10.26 -5.11 -7.56
C VAL A 329 -9.62 -5.06 -6.17
N ASN A 330 -8.37 -5.53 -6.04
CA ASN A 330 -7.67 -5.65 -4.78
C ASN A 330 -7.43 -4.30 -4.08
N TYR A 331 -7.05 -3.26 -4.83
CA TYR A 331 -6.83 -1.93 -4.27
C TYR A 331 -8.11 -1.09 -4.21
N GLY A 332 -9.09 -1.40 -5.06
CA GLY A 332 -10.38 -0.70 -5.10
C GLY A 332 -11.21 -0.85 -3.83
N VAL A 333 -11.02 -1.92 -3.06
CA VAL A 333 -11.74 -2.11 -1.79
C VAL A 333 -11.15 -1.31 -0.63
N ARG A 334 -9.92 -0.84 -0.72
CA ARG A 334 -9.23 -0.11 0.36
C ARG A 334 -9.94 1.18 0.78
N PRO A 335 -10.35 2.07 -0.15
CA PRO A 335 -11.16 3.24 0.21
C PRO A 335 -12.46 2.86 0.91
N LEU A 336 -13.15 1.79 0.44
CA LEU A 336 -14.38 1.31 1.05
C LEU A 336 -14.13 0.82 2.49
N GLY A 337 -13.09 0.01 2.69
CA GLY A 337 -12.66 -0.41 4.02
C GLY A 337 -12.40 0.78 4.93
N ALA A 338 -11.66 1.79 4.46
CA ALA A 338 -11.35 2.99 5.24
C ALA A 338 -12.61 3.76 5.65
N VAL A 339 -13.57 3.97 4.74
CA VAL A 339 -14.83 4.67 5.04
C VAL A 339 -15.67 3.89 6.06
N VAL A 340 -15.84 2.57 5.84
CA VAL A 340 -16.56 1.70 6.79
C VAL A 340 -15.87 1.67 8.14
N GLY A 341 -14.54 1.63 8.17
CA GLY A 341 -13.74 1.70 9.38
C GLY A 341 -13.94 2.99 10.16
N GLY A 342 -14.01 4.13 9.47
CA GLY A 342 -14.34 5.42 10.09
C GLY A 342 -15.75 5.45 10.70
N ALA A 343 -16.74 4.89 9.98
CA ALA A 343 -18.11 4.78 10.48
C ALA A 343 -18.18 3.86 11.71
N LEU A 344 -17.50 2.72 11.70
CA LEU A 344 -17.41 1.83 12.87
C LEU A 344 -16.70 2.52 14.04
N ALA A 345 -15.56 3.17 13.79
CA ALA A 345 -14.78 3.84 14.83
C ALA A 345 -15.58 4.97 15.53
N THR A 346 -16.45 5.67 14.78
CA THR A 346 -17.35 6.69 15.35
C THR A 346 -18.56 6.09 16.07
N GLY A 347 -19.12 4.97 15.57
CA GLY A 347 -20.33 4.37 16.13
C GLY A 347 -20.08 3.43 17.32
N VAL A 348 -19.05 2.57 17.23
CA VAL A 348 -18.78 1.52 18.22
C VAL A 348 -17.40 1.63 18.87
N GLY A 349 -16.61 2.67 18.50
CA GLY A 349 -15.31 2.96 19.06
C GLY A 349 -14.14 2.29 18.34
N LEU A 350 -12.94 2.85 18.58
CA LEU A 350 -11.70 2.43 17.92
C LEU A 350 -11.33 0.99 18.27
N ARG A 351 -11.37 0.60 19.53
CA ARG A 351 -11.00 -0.77 19.98
C ARG A 351 -11.84 -1.84 19.29
N THR A 352 -13.16 -1.65 19.25
CA THR A 352 -14.08 -2.58 18.57
C THR A 352 -13.77 -2.67 17.07
N THR A 353 -13.46 -1.54 16.42
CA THR A 353 -13.09 -1.51 15.02
C THR A 353 -11.83 -2.34 14.74
N PHE A 354 -10.83 -2.30 15.62
CA PHE A 354 -9.62 -3.13 15.52
C PHE A 354 -9.91 -4.62 15.68
N VAL A 355 -10.82 -5.00 16.59
CA VAL A 355 -11.26 -6.40 16.73
C VAL A 355 -11.97 -6.87 15.47
N VAL A 356 -12.90 -6.06 14.93
CA VAL A 356 -13.62 -6.38 13.69
C VAL A 356 -12.64 -6.53 12.52
N ALA A 357 -11.62 -5.65 12.43
CA ALA A 357 -10.59 -5.74 11.42
C ALA A 357 -9.78 -7.04 11.54
N ALA A 358 -9.38 -7.42 12.75
CA ALA A 358 -8.65 -8.66 13.01
C ALA A 358 -9.48 -9.90 12.64
N VAL A 359 -10.67 -10.02 13.21
CA VAL A 359 -11.54 -11.19 13.00
C VAL A 359 -11.95 -11.31 11.53
N GLY A 360 -12.47 -10.23 10.94
CA GLY A 360 -12.90 -10.23 9.55
C GLY A 360 -11.74 -10.48 8.57
N GLY A 361 -10.56 -9.92 8.87
CA GLY A 361 -9.36 -10.21 8.08
C GLY A 361 -8.93 -11.67 8.17
N MET A 362 -8.96 -12.30 9.35
CA MET A 362 -8.65 -13.72 9.52
C MET A 362 -9.63 -14.63 8.76
N LEU A 363 -10.90 -14.24 8.65
CA LEU A 363 -11.90 -15.00 7.88
C LEU A 363 -11.55 -15.09 6.38
N SER A 364 -10.63 -14.27 5.90
CA SER A 364 -10.12 -14.35 4.52
C SER A 364 -9.52 -15.71 4.17
N VAL A 365 -9.00 -16.46 5.15
CA VAL A 365 -8.47 -17.82 4.95
C VAL A 365 -9.53 -18.79 4.42
N LEU A 366 -10.81 -18.51 4.68
CA LEU A 366 -11.93 -19.34 4.19
C LEU A 366 -12.00 -19.39 2.65
N TRP A 367 -11.49 -18.38 1.95
CA TRP A 367 -11.34 -18.41 0.49
C TRP A 367 -10.30 -19.41 0.02
N LEU A 368 -9.28 -19.67 0.84
CA LEU A 368 -8.19 -20.58 0.51
C LEU A 368 -8.54 -22.04 0.78
N LEU A 369 -9.34 -22.33 1.83
CA LEU A 369 -9.63 -23.70 2.27
C LEU A 369 -10.25 -24.58 1.18
N PRO A 370 -11.28 -24.13 0.42
CA PRO A 370 -11.89 -24.94 -0.64
C PRO A 370 -11.08 -24.93 -1.94
N SER A 371 -9.97 -24.18 -1.99
CA SER A 371 -9.13 -24.05 -3.19
C SER A 371 -7.98 -25.05 -3.19
N PRO A 372 -7.32 -25.25 -4.35
CA PRO A 372 -6.13 -26.10 -4.40
C PRO A 372 -4.91 -25.50 -3.67
N ILE A 373 -4.96 -24.22 -3.29
CA ILE A 373 -3.81 -23.50 -2.74
C ILE A 373 -3.16 -24.21 -1.54
N PRO A 374 -3.89 -24.66 -0.49
CA PRO A 374 -3.24 -25.29 0.68
C PRO A 374 -2.50 -26.59 0.34
N GLY A 375 -2.87 -27.25 -0.76
CA GLY A 375 -2.23 -28.48 -1.24
C GLY A 375 -0.93 -28.25 -2.02
N ILE A 376 -0.67 -27.02 -2.49
CA ILE A 376 0.49 -26.67 -3.31
C ILE A 376 1.74 -26.64 -2.43
N ARG A 377 2.65 -27.60 -2.61
CA ARG A 377 3.91 -27.66 -1.86
C ARG A 377 5.02 -26.87 -2.53
N GLY A 378 5.10 -26.87 -3.86
CA GLY A 378 6.10 -26.17 -4.66
C GLY A 378 5.51 -25.70 -5.98
N LEU A 379 6.19 -24.80 -6.69
CA LEU A 379 5.74 -24.25 -7.96
C LEU A 379 5.65 -25.32 -9.06
N ASP A 380 6.48 -26.36 -9.01
CA ASP A 380 6.46 -27.49 -9.99
C ASP A 380 5.11 -28.24 -9.95
N SER A 381 4.39 -28.22 -8.82
CA SER A 381 3.07 -28.84 -8.71
C SER A 381 1.94 -28.03 -9.38
N MET A 382 2.22 -26.81 -9.86
CA MET A 382 1.25 -25.94 -10.54
C MET A 382 0.93 -26.39 -11.96
N GLU A 383 1.81 -27.11 -12.64
CA GLU A 383 1.60 -27.64 -14.01
C GLU A 383 0.32 -28.48 -14.12
N ARG A 384 -0.12 -29.11 -13.04
CA ARG A 384 -1.38 -29.87 -12.99
C ARG A 384 -2.64 -28.99 -13.11
N TYR A 385 -2.52 -27.70 -12.88
CA TYR A 385 -3.65 -26.76 -12.91
C TYR A 385 -3.68 -25.89 -14.17
N GLU A 386 -2.61 -25.94 -14.99
CA GLU A 386 -2.55 -25.26 -16.28
C GLU A 386 -3.36 -25.99 -17.38
N THR A 387 -3.59 -27.29 -17.22
CA THR A 387 -4.18 -28.16 -18.25
C THR A 387 -5.71 -28.30 -18.16
N VAL A 388 -6.40 -27.58 -17.26
CA VAL A 388 -7.85 -27.77 -17.03
C VAL A 388 -8.73 -26.99 -18.03
N ASP A 389 -8.18 -26.14 -18.91
CA ASP A 389 -8.96 -25.38 -19.91
C ASP A 389 -8.18 -25.26 -21.25
N ALA A 390 -7.85 -26.39 -21.90
CA ALA A 390 -7.54 -26.44 -23.32
C ALA A 390 -8.74 -26.99 -24.10
#